data_9dbad15376d4a84fa5bd2cff3bda9cdb
#
_entry.id   9dbad15376d4a84fa5bd2cff3bda9cdb
#
_cell.length_a   1.000
_cell.length_b   1.000
_cell.length_c   1.000
_cell.angle_alpha   90.00
_cell.angle_beta   90.00
_cell.angle_gamma   90.00
#
_symmetry.space_group_name_H-M   'P 1'
#
loop_
_entity.id
_entity.type
_entity.pdbx_description
1 polymer ?
#
loop_
_entity_poly.entity_id
_entity_poly.type
_entity_poly.pdbx_seq_one_letter_code
_entity_poly.pdbx_strand_id
1 'polypeptide(L)'
;MKNASLPKILKPYYCSDLVRIGKDNDGGYLVNKNDIHNAKSLLSFGIGEDVSFEKNFISLNPCPVYAYDETIGQEHKDFFVDNKSLYHENISMSNIKDILNSVEDQVFLNCDIDGGEYDILHELLVQSHKFTGVTIEFHDTSKYECFNELTNFIAKFDLRLVHTHINNYTYVIMQDGTYTPSVIELTFSSSKNNTELKRNIPLPHPLDMPNNPDDDEFRISF
;
A
#
# COMPACT_ATOMS: atom_id res chain seq x y z
N MET A 1 22.87 -1.58 6.19
CA MET A 1 21.49 -1.30 6.63
C MET A 1 21.44 -0.03 7.44
N LYS A 2 20.51 0.86 7.14
CA LYS A 2 20.18 2.05 7.92
C LYS A 2 19.26 1.69 9.09
N ASN A 3 19.30 2.43 10.19
CA ASN A 3 18.38 2.19 11.31
C ASN A 3 17.32 3.29 11.37
N ALA A 4 16.05 2.89 11.38
CA ALA A 4 14.94 3.79 11.60
C ALA A 4 14.13 3.35 12.85
N SER A 5 13.66 4.33 13.61
CA SER A 5 12.77 4.10 14.76
C SER A 5 11.41 4.68 14.44
N LEU A 6 10.40 3.83 14.41
CA LEU A 6 9.02 4.23 14.14
C LEU A 6 8.16 4.12 15.41
N PRO A 7 7.12 4.94 15.56
CA PRO A 7 6.16 4.81 16.65
C PRO A 7 5.47 3.45 16.66
N LYS A 8 5.11 2.97 17.84
CA LYS A 8 4.46 1.65 18.03
C LYS A 8 3.17 1.46 17.23
N ILE A 9 2.50 2.53 16.83
CA ILE A 9 1.27 2.45 16.01
C ILE A 9 1.56 1.90 14.60
N LEU A 10 2.79 2.09 14.09
CA LEU A 10 3.27 1.55 12.82
C LEU A 10 3.79 0.10 12.93
N LYS A 11 3.74 -0.49 14.14
CA LYS A 11 4.13 -1.89 14.32
C LYS A 11 3.06 -2.81 13.79
N PRO A 12 3.35 -3.64 12.75
CA PRO A 12 2.35 -4.50 12.16
C PRO A 12 1.98 -5.68 13.08
N TYR A 13 0.77 -6.20 12.90
CA TYR A 13 0.41 -7.54 13.33
C TYR A 13 1.20 -8.56 12.51
N TYR A 14 1.62 -9.64 13.13
CA TYR A 14 2.20 -10.76 12.39
C TYR A 14 1.12 -11.39 11.51
N CYS A 15 1.44 -11.59 10.25
CA CYS A 15 0.60 -12.30 9.29
C CYS A 15 1.41 -13.47 8.69
N SER A 16 0.87 -14.69 8.79
CA SER A 16 1.56 -15.91 8.30
C SER A 16 1.48 -16.06 6.78
N ASP A 17 0.53 -15.39 6.15
CA ASP A 17 0.18 -15.62 4.74
C ASP A 17 0.56 -14.42 3.84
N LEU A 18 1.59 -13.66 4.26
CA LEU A 18 2.15 -12.61 3.40
C LEU A 18 2.81 -13.22 2.16
N VAL A 19 2.50 -12.63 1.02
CA VAL A 19 3.14 -12.91 -0.27
C VAL A 19 3.55 -11.59 -0.90
N ARG A 20 4.67 -11.64 -1.66
CA ARG A 20 5.08 -10.49 -2.46
C ARG A 20 4.40 -10.56 -3.82
N ILE A 21 3.81 -9.45 -4.26
CA ILE A 21 3.27 -9.26 -5.60
C ILE A 21 3.76 -7.92 -6.17
N GLY A 22 3.77 -7.78 -7.47
CA GLY A 22 4.44 -6.69 -8.16
C GLY A 22 5.83 -7.11 -8.67
N LYS A 23 6.59 -6.16 -9.14
CA LYS A 23 7.97 -6.41 -9.61
C LYS A 23 8.95 -6.54 -8.43
N ASP A 24 10.15 -6.95 -8.73
CA ASP A 24 11.26 -6.85 -7.79
C ASP A 24 11.57 -5.37 -7.51
N ASN A 25 12.01 -5.08 -6.29
CA ASN A 25 12.29 -3.73 -5.81
C ASN A 25 11.04 -2.83 -5.77
N ASP A 26 11.13 -1.61 -6.30
CA ASP A 26 10.06 -0.61 -6.29
C ASP A 26 8.83 -1.07 -7.08
N GLY A 27 7.61 -0.86 -6.53
CA GLY A 27 6.34 -1.33 -7.10
C GLY A 27 5.98 -2.78 -6.75
N GLY A 28 6.71 -3.42 -5.85
CA GLY A 28 6.35 -4.72 -5.29
C GLY A 28 6.01 -4.64 -3.82
N TYR A 29 4.85 -5.16 -3.42
CA TYR A 29 4.29 -5.03 -2.07
C TYR A 29 4.04 -6.40 -1.42
N LEU A 30 4.18 -6.47 -0.08
CA LEU A 30 3.77 -7.63 0.68
C LEU A 30 2.32 -7.50 1.10
N VAL A 31 1.50 -8.46 0.68
CA VAL A 31 0.06 -8.48 0.92
C VAL A 31 -0.38 -9.82 1.51
N ASN A 32 -1.49 -9.82 2.24
CA ASN A 32 -2.08 -11.06 2.73
C ASN A 32 -2.77 -11.81 1.58
N LYS A 33 -2.30 -13.01 1.28
CA LYS A 33 -2.83 -13.86 0.21
C LYS A 33 -4.32 -14.12 0.32
N ASN A 34 -4.86 -14.21 1.54
CA ASN A 34 -6.29 -14.42 1.73
C ASN A 34 -7.12 -13.20 1.33
N ASP A 35 -6.58 -11.98 1.49
CA ASP A 35 -7.27 -10.77 1.06
C ASP A 35 -7.37 -10.69 -0.47
N ILE A 36 -6.31 -11.15 -1.18
CA ILE A 36 -6.37 -11.31 -2.64
C ILE A 36 -7.49 -12.29 -3.03
N HIS A 37 -7.51 -13.50 -2.43
CA HIS A 37 -8.48 -14.54 -2.79
C HIS A 37 -9.92 -14.16 -2.47
N ASN A 38 -10.15 -13.32 -1.46
CA ASN A 38 -11.47 -12.87 -1.05
C ASN A 38 -11.95 -11.64 -1.82
N ALA A 39 -11.09 -11.00 -2.61
CA ALA A 39 -11.46 -9.82 -3.37
C ALA A 39 -12.35 -10.18 -4.56
N LYS A 40 -13.40 -9.40 -4.78
CA LYS A 40 -14.23 -9.46 -5.98
C LYS A 40 -13.73 -8.53 -7.07
N SER A 41 -12.95 -7.54 -6.71
CA SER A 41 -12.29 -6.62 -7.63
C SER A 41 -11.00 -6.05 -7.05
N LEU A 42 -10.12 -5.59 -7.92
CA LEU A 42 -8.96 -4.78 -7.61
C LEU A 42 -9.23 -3.34 -8.01
N LEU A 43 -9.09 -2.42 -7.08
CA LEU A 43 -8.89 -1.00 -7.35
C LEU A 43 -7.39 -0.71 -7.30
N SER A 44 -6.88 -0.03 -8.32
CA SER A 44 -5.47 0.35 -8.41
C SER A 44 -5.37 1.84 -8.72
N PHE A 45 -4.79 2.61 -7.80
CA PHE A 45 -4.63 4.05 -7.89
C PHE A 45 -3.14 4.38 -7.99
N GLY A 46 -2.75 5.06 -9.09
CA GLY A 46 -1.35 5.29 -9.42
C GLY A 46 -0.66 4.02 -9.91
N ILE A 47 -0.61 3.85 -11.23
CA ILE A 47 -0.02 2.66 -11.88
C ILE A 47 1.38 2.95 -12.39
N GLY A 48 1.59 4.21 -12.80
CA GLY A 48 2.85 4.64 -13.41
C GLY A 48 3.18 3.84 -14.67
N GLU A 49 4.41 3.43 -14.78
CA GLU A 49 4.94 2.69 -15.93
C GLU A 49 4.97 1.16 -15.73
N ASP A 50 4.30 0.62 -14.66
CA ASP A 50 4.38 -0.80 -14.33
C ASP A 50 3.02 -1.38 -13.91
N VAL A 51 2.59 -2.42 -14.59
CA VAL A 51 1.36 -3.17 -14.32
C VAL A 51 1.63 -4.56 -13.71
N SER A 52 2.80 -4.75 -13.13
CA SER A 52 3.20 -6.06 -12.60
C SER A 52 2.39 -6.45 -11.37
N PHE A 53 2.01 -5.48 -10.53
CA PHE A 53 1.13 -5.71 -9.38
C PHE A 53 -0.22 -6.26 -9.83
N GLU A 54 -0.89 -5.61 -10.77
CA GLU A 54 -2.18 -6.01 -11.31
C GLU A 54 -2.10 -7.37 -11.99
N LYS A 55 -1.03 -7.62 -12.78
CA LYS A 55 -0.78 -8.92 -13.42
C LYS A 55 -0.62 -10.05 -12.41
N ASN A 56 0.17 -9.83 -11.35
CA ASN A 56 0.35 -10.82 -10.30
C ASN A 56 -0.95 -11.03 -9.52
N PHE A 57 -1.66 -9.95 -9.17
CA PHE A 57 -2.94 -10.02 -8.46
C PHE A 57 -3.94 -10.91 -9.22
N ILE A 58 -4.21 -10.61 -10.49
CA ILE A 58 -5.18 -11.37 -11.30
C ILE A 58 -4.72 -12.79 -11.61
N SER A 59 -3.41 -13.07 -11.57
CA SER A 59 -2.91 -14.45 -11.70
C SER A 59 -3.28 -15.32 -10.49
N LEU A 60 -3.43 -14.70 -9.31
CA LEU A 60 -3.84 -15.36 -8.07
C LEU A 60 -5.37 -15.36 -7.89
N ASN A 61 -6.04 -14.32 -8.35
CA ASN A 61 -7.48 -14.16 -8.29
C ASN A 61 -8.02 -13.43 -9.54
N PRO A 62 -8.50 -14.14 -10.55
CA PRO A 62 -9.09 -13.55 -11.75
C PRO A 62 -10.36 -12.76 -11.41
N CYS A 63 -10.23 -11.45 -11.26
CA CYS A 63 -11.34 -10.54 -10.95
C CYS A 63 -11.24 -9.27 -11.81
N PRO A 64 -12.31 -8.44 -11.89
CA PRO A 64 -12.25 -7.13 -12.51
C PRO A 64 -11.17 -6.23 -11.88
N VAL A 65 -10.50 -5.45 -12.73
CA VAL A 65 -9.52 -4.42 -12.33
C VAL A 65 -10.04 -3.06 -12.77
N TYR A 66 -10.05 -2.12 -11.85
CA TYR A 66 -10.38 -0.71 -12.06
C TYR A 66 -9.16 0.12 -11.71
N ALA A 67 -8.44 0.56 -12.72
CA ALA A 67 -7.18 1.27 -12.60
C ALA A 67 -7.38 2.76 -12.90
N TYR A 68 -6.79 3.61 -12.08
CA TYR A 68 -6.87 5.07 -12.20
C TYR A 68 -5.47 5.65 -12.21
N ASP A 69 -5.12 6.31 -13.31
CA ASP A 69 -3.83 6.99 -13.48
C ASP A 69 -3.93 8.00 -14.63
N GLU A 70 -3.57 9.26 -14.39
CA GLU A 70 -3.59 10.26 -15.45
C GLU A 70 -2.35 10.23 -16.34
N THR A 71 -1.26 9.61 -15.86
CA THR A 71 0.08 9.66 -16.48
C THR A 71 0.41 8.44 -17.31
N ILE A 72 -0.31 7.32 -17.10
CA ILE A 72 -0.01 6.03 -17.74
C ILE A 72 0.04 6.12 -19.26
N GLY A 73 1.09 5.57 -19.86
CA GLY A 73 1.35 5.60 -21.28
C GLY A 73 0.53 4.59 -22.10
N GLN A 74 0.70 4.68 -23.42
CA GLN A 74 0.00 3.82 -24.38
C GLN A 74 0.52 2.36 -24.36
N GLU A 75 1.72 2.14 -23.85
CA GLU A 75 2.42 0.84 -23.80
C GLU A 75 1.68 -0.20 -22.96
N HIS A 76 0.82 0.21 -22.01
CA HIS A 76 0.05 -0.71 -21.16
C HIS A 76 -1.38 -0.96 -21.65
N LYS A 77 -1.81 -0.35 -22.76
CA LYS A 77 -3.18 -0.51 -23.28
C LYS A 77 -3.58 -1.96 -23.52
N ASP A 78 -2.63 -2.78 -23.98
CA ASP A 78 -2.90 -4.19 -24.26
C ASP A 78 -3.23 -5.01 -22.99
N PHE A 79 -2.86 -4.50 -21.81
CA PHE A 79 -3.24 -5.12 -20.54
C PHE A 79 -4.68 -4.80 -20.16
N PHE A 80 -5.14 -3.57 -20.42
CA PHE A 80 -6.47 -3.10 -20.04
C PHE A 80 -7.53 -3.44 -21.07
N VAL A 81 -7.86 -4.74 -21.15
CA VAL A 81 -8.89 -5.31 -22.02
C VAL A 81 -9.83 -6.21 -21.19
N ASP A 82 -10.94 -6.60 -21.77
CA ASP A 82 -11.98 -7.44 -21.16
C ASP A 82 -12.55 -6.82 -19.88
N ASN A 83 -12.30 -7.44 -18.72
CA ASN A 83 -12.76 -6.97 -17.41
C ASN A 83 -11.77 -6.06 -16.68
N LYS A 84 -10.81 -5.48 -17.39
CA LYS A 84 -9.82 -4.53 -16.86
C LYS A 84 -10.06 -3.16 -17.48
N SER A 85 -10.34 -2.17 -16.66
CA SER A 85 -10.63 -0.79 -17.07
C SER A 85 -9.52 0.14 -16.60
N LEU A 86 -9.10 1.02 -17.47
CA LEU A 86 -8.16 2.10 -17.17
C LEU A 86 -8.89 3.44 -17.33
N TYR A 87 -8.85 4.24 -16.27
CA TYR A 87 -9.38 5.59 -16.23
C TYR A 87 -8.21 6.59 -16.15
N HIS A 88 -8.11 7.46 -17.15
CA HIS A 88 -7.09 8.53 -17.16
C HIS A 88 -7.55 9.69 -16.27
N GLU A 89 -7.58 9.45 -14.98
CA GLU A 89 -8.07 10.38 -13.95
C GLU A 89 -7.19 10.31 -12.72
N ASN A 90 -6.95 11.47 -12.11
CA ASN A 90 -6.38 11.57 -10.77
C ASN A 90 -7.40 11.22 -9.70
N ILE A 91 -6.95 10.60 -8.64
CA ILE A 91 -7.74 10.35 -7.45
C ILE A 91 -7.62 11.54 -6.49
N SER A 92 -8.76 12.01 -5.99
CA SER A 92 -8.85 13.15 -5.09
C SER A 92 -10.12 13.10 -4.24
N MET A 93 -10.26 14.02 -3.28
CA MET A 93 -11.49 14.18 -2.50
C MET A 93 -12.75 14.37 -3.37
N SER A 94 -12.61 14.88 -4.60
CA SER A 94 -13.77 15.18 -5.45
C SER A 94 -14.40 13.94 -6.09
N ASN A 95 -13.64 12.85 -6.31
CA ASN A 95 -14.11 11.66 -7.03
C ASN A 95 -14.03 10.35 -6.22
N ILE A 96 -13.19 10.27 -5.19
CA ILE A 96 -12.96 9.03 -4.43
C ILE A 96 -14.25 8.38 -3.92
N LYS A 97 -15.20 9.19 -3.41
CA LYS A 97 -16.47 8.69 -2.91
C LYS A 97 -17.30 8.01 -3.99
N ASP A 98 -17.38 8.61 -5.17
CA ASP A 98 -18.16 8.08 -6.28
C ASP A 98 -17.49 6.81 -6.85
N ILE A 99 -16.16 6.79 -6.90
CA ILE A 99 -15.39 5.62 -7.30
C ILE A 99 -15.68 4.45 -6.35
N LEU A 100 -15.53 4.66 -5.03
CA LEU A 100 -15.81 3.60 -4.05
C LEU A 100 -17.26 3.16 -4.04
N ASN A 101 -18.22 4.04 -4.35
CA ASN A 101 -19.63 3.67 -4.47
C ASN A 101 -19.94 2.91 -5.77
N SER A 102 -19.12 3.04 -6.81
CA SER A 102 -19.34 2.36 -8.10
C SER A 102 -18.90 0.89 -8.08
N VAL A 103 -18.12 0.47 -7.10
CA VAL A 103 -17.65 -0.91 -6.96
C VAL A 103 -18.41 -1.65 -5.87
N GLU A 104 -18.55 -2.97 -6.04
CA GLU A 104 -19.14 -3.85 -5.02
C GLU A 104 -18.21 -3.95 -3.80
N ASP A 105 -18.76 -4.45 -2.67
CA ASP A 105 -17.97 -4.80 -1.50
C ASP A 105 -16.99 -5.95 -1.80
N GLN A 106 -16.00 -6.13 -0.93
CA GLN A 106 -14.88 -7.06 -1.07
C GLN A 106 -13.87 -6.62 -2.14
N VAL A 107 -13.44 -5.38 -2.02
CA VAL A 107 -12.42 -4.76 -2.90
C VAL A 107 -11.04 -4.92 -2.28
N PHE A 108 -10.03 -5.21 -3.08
CA PHE A 108 -8.63 -4.94 -2.71
C PHE A 108 -8.22 -3.59 -3.30
N LEU A 109 -7.61 -2.73 -2.50
CA LEU A 109 -7.09 -1.44 -2.94
C LEU A 109 -5.55 -1.45 -2.94
N ASN A 110 -4.95 -1.10 -4.07
CA ASN A 110 -3.55 -0.67 -4.16
C ASN A 110 -3.53 0.83 -4.45
N CYS A 111 -2.76 1.61 -3.68
CA CYS A 111 -2.76 3.07 -3.76
C CYS A 111 -1.35 3.63 -3.61
N ASP A 112 -0.87 4.24 -4.69
CA ASP A 112 0.40 4.96 -4.77
C ASP A 112 0.19 6.17 -5.69
N ILE A 113 -0.16 7.33 -5.12
CA ILE A 113 -0.60 8.54 -5.85
C ILE A 113 0.23 9.78 -5.54
N ASP A 114 1.51 9.57 -5.26
CA ASP A 114 2.54 10.62 -5.18
C ASP A 114 2.19 11.82 -4.27
N GLY A 115 1.62 11.56 -3.08
CA GLY A 115 1.29 12.57 -2.07
C GLY A 115 -0.21 12.93 -2.00
N GLY A 116 -1.05 12.39 -2.87
CA GLY A 116 -2.51 12.54 -2.84
C GLY A 116 -3.21 11.64 -1.81
N GLU A 117 -2.49 10.73 -1.14
CA GLU A 117 -3.07 9.74 -0.24
C GLU A 117 -3.86 10.39 0.90
N TYR A 118 -3.36 11.51 1.42
CA TYR A 118 -3.98 12.22 2.55
C TYR A 118 -5.37 12.78 2.23
N ASP A 119 -5.60 13.16 0.99
CA ASP A 119 -6.88 13.71 0.52
C ASP A 119 -8.01 12.68 0.54
N ILE A 120 -7.69 11.39 0.47
CA ILE A 120 -8.67 10.31 0.38
C ILE A 120 -8.89 9.53 1.68
N LEU A 121 -8.01 9.70 2.69
CA LEU A 121 -8.05 8.91 3.94
C LEU A 121 -9.41 8.94 4.63
N HIS A 122 -10.09 10.10 4.63
CA HIS A 122 -11.40 10.20 5.25
C HIS A 122 -12.42 9.24 4.61
N GLU A 123 -12.46 9.16 3.30
CA GLU A 123 -13.40 8.29 2.59
C GLU A 123 -13.02 6.81 2.76
N LEU A 124 -11.72 6.48 2.81
CA LEU A 124 -11.26 5.12 3.11
C LEU A 124 -11.71 4.68 4.52
N LEU A 125 -11.67 5.58 5.51
CA LEU A 125 -12.19 5.31 6.85
C LEU A 125 -13.70 5.03 6.84
N VAL A 126 -14.47 5.88 6.16
CA VAL A 126 -15.95 5.76 6.09
C VAL A 126 -16.37 4.45 5.42
N GLN A 127 -15.64 4.03 4.39
CA GLN A 127 -15.95 2.85 3.60
C GLN A 127 -15.05 1.65 3.90
N SER A 128 -14.41 1.63 5.08
CA SER A 128 -13.45 0.57 5.49
C SER A 128 -14.02 -0.85 5.39
N HIS A 129 -15.33 -0.99 5.58
CA HIS A 129 -16.04 -2.28 5.49
C HIS A 129 -16.00 -2.92 4.10
N LYS A 130 -15.74 -2.14 3.04
CA LYS A 130 -15.66 -2.64 1.67
C LYS A 130 -14.38 -3.40 1.37
N PHE A 131 -13.29 -3.12 2.11
CA PHE A 131 -11.98 -3.63 1.73
C PHE A 131 -11.71 -5.01 2.28
N THR A 132 -11.17 -5.90 1.43
CA THR A 132 -10.53 -7.15 1.86
C THR A 132 -9.11 -6.89 2.34
N GLY A 133 -8.38 -6.05 1.62
CA GLY A 133 -7.05 -5.59 1.94
C GLY A 133 -6.78 -4.23 1.28
N VAL A 134 -5.81 -3.52 1.82
CA VAL A 134 -5.39 -2.20 1.32
C VAL A 134 -3.89 -2.10 1.41
N THR A 135 -3.23 -1.70 0.33
CA THR A 135 -1.83 -1.31 0.30
C THR A 135 -1.76 0.16 -0.06
N ILE A 136 -1.04 0.94 0.74
CA ILE A 136 -0.86 2.38 0.50
C ILE A 136 0.61 2.73 0.66
N GLU A 137 1.16 3.44 -0.32
CA GLU A 137 2.44 4.12 -0.21
C GLU A 137 2.18 5.56 0.26
N PHE A 138 2.64 5.90 1.47
CA PHE A 138 2.48 7.23 2.07
C PHE A 138 3.70 8.07 1.82
N HIS A 139 3.53 9.15 1.07
CA HIS A 139 4.58 10.13 0.78
C HIS A 139 4.68 11.20 1.87
N ASP A 140 5.78 11.96 1.84
CA ASP A 140 6.01 13.10 2.73
C ASP A 140 5.95 12.79 4.24
N THR A 141 6.13 11.53 4.64
CA THR A 141 6.01 11.10 6.04
C THR A 141 7.07 11.72 6.98
N SER A 142 8.09 12.36 6.44
CA SER A 142 9.02 13.19 7.22
C SER A 142 8.45 14.55 7.63
N LYS A 143 7.32 14.99 7.05
CA LYS A 143 6.59 16.20 7.45
C LYS A 143 5.64 15.89 8.60
N TYR A 144 5.63 16.75 9.62
CA TYR A 144 4.84 16.53 10.85
C TYR A 144 3.35 16.36 10.56
N GLU A 145 2.78 17.19 9.69
CA GLU A 145 1.36 17.17 9.34
C GLU A 145 0.98 15.84 8.68
N CYS A 146 1.73 15.42 7.67
CA CYS A 146 1.51 14.16 6.96
C CYS A 146 1.64 12.95 7.91
N PHE A 147 2.68 12.94 8.75
CA PHE A 147 2.89 11.87 9.72
C PHE A 147 1.77 11.79 10.77
N ASN A 148 1.26 12.94 11.21
CA ASN A 148 0.14 12.99 12.15
C ASN A 148 -1.16 12.47 11.51
N GLU A 149 -1.44 12.82 10.26
CA GLU A 149 -2.60 12.29 9.52
C GLU A 149 -2.50 10.78 9.31
N LEU A 150 -1.33 10.28 8.89
CA LEU A 150 -1.04 8.87 8.76
C LEU A 150 -1.32 8.11 10.07
N THR A 151 -0.78 8.58 11.19
CA THR A 151 -0.96 7.91 12.49
C THR A 151 -2.40 7.96 12.98
N ASN A 152 -3.11 9.06 12.72
CA ASN A 152 -4.54 9.18 13.00
C ASN A 152 -5.39 8.24 12.13
N PHE A 153 -5.01 8.05 10.87
CA PHE A 153 -5.65 7.09 9.98
C PHE A 153 -5.50 5.67 10.51
N ILE A 154 -4.26 5.23 10.81
CA ILE A 154 -4.00 3.89 11.35
C ILE A 154 -4.80 3.62 12.62
N ALA A 155 -4.89 4.62 13.52
CA ALA A 155 -5.61 4.49 14.78
C ALA A 155 -7.12 4.26 14.63
N LYS A 156 -7.71 4.66 13.49
CA LYS A 156 -9.16 4.64 13.23
C LYS A 156 -9.58 3.62 12.19
N PHE A 157 -8.61 3.11 11.41
CA PHE A 157 -8.92 2.21 10.31
C PHE A 157 -9.28 0.83 10.83
N ASP A 158 -10.39 0.24 10.36
CA ASP A 158 -10.90 -1.03 10.85
C ASP A 158 -10.06 -2.25 10.44
N LEU A 159 -9.24 -2.11 9.39
CA LEU A 159 -8.35 -3.17 8.94
C LEU A 159 -7.08 -3.18 9.81
N ARG A 160 -6.50 -4.37 9.99
CA ARG A 160 -5.24 -4.54 10.73
C ARG A 160 -4.04 -4.20 9.86
N LEU A 161 -3.15 -3.35 10.36
CA LEU A 161 -1.84 -3.16 9.77
C LEU A 161 -1.05 -4.48 9.88
N VAL A 162 -0.71 -5.10 8.75
CA VAL A 162 -0.04 -6.41 8.69
C VAL A 162 1.37 -6.33 8.11
N HIS A 163 1.72 -5.24 7.45
CA HIS A 163 3.07 -4.99 6.95
C HIS A 163 3.42 -3.51 6.99
N THR A 164 4.69 -3.23 7.22
CA THR A 164 5.31 -1.89 7.21
C THR A 164 6.67 -2.02 6.57
N HIS A 165 6.88 -1.28 5.50
CA HIS A 165 8.16 -1.18 4.81
C HIS A 165 8.53 0.29 4.61
N ILE A 166 9.81 0.62 4.60
CA ILE A 166 10.31 1.96 4.33
C ILE A 166 10.88 1.98 2.92
N ASN A 167 10.31 2.79 2.05
CA ASN A 167 10.89 3.04 0.74
C ASN A 167 12.23 3.79 0.93
N ASN A 168 13.33 3.18 0.49
CA ASN A 168 14.68 3.67 0.70
C ASN A 168 15.19 4.64 -0.36
N TYR A 169 14.33 5.09 -1.29
CA TYR A 169 14.67 6.15 -2.24
C TYR A 169 14.81 7.50 -1.56
N THR A 170 13.95 7.80 -0.57
CA THR A 170 13.91 9.12 0.06
C THR A 170 13.82 9.06 1.57
N TYR A 171 14.72 9.82 2.24
CA TYR A 171 14.75 9.94 3.71
C TYR A 171 15.46 11.22 4.13
N VAL A 172 15.24 11.64 5.37
CA VAL A 172 15.93 12.76 6.00
C VAL A 172 16.91 12.23 7.04
N ILE A 173 18.14 12.71 7.01
CA ILE A 173 19.14 12.43 8.05
C ILE A 173 19.02 13.50 9.12
N MET A 174 18.70 13.08 10.34
CA MET A 174 18.58 13.98 11.49
C MET A 174 19.96 14.37 12.05
N GLN A 175 20.02 15.43 12.84
CA GLN A 175 21.27 15.93 13.42
C GLN A 175 21.98 14.93 14.33
N ASP A 176 21.25 14.01 14.94
CA ASP A 176 21.78 12.91 15.76
C ASP A 176 22.22 11.68 14.95
N GLY A 177 22.13 11.76 13.61
CA GLY A 177 22.51 10.69 12.69
C GLY A 177 21.42 9.62 12.50
N THR A 178 20.22 9.79 13.08
CA THR A 178 19.09 8.92 12.80
C THR A 178 18.45 9.24 11.45
N TYR A 179 17.72 8.26 10.90
CA TYR A 179 17.03 8.40 9.63
C TYR A 179 15.53 8.51 9.85
N THR A 180 14.92 9.49 9.21
CA THR A 180 13.46 9.66 9.16
C THR A 180 12.99 9.35 7.73
N PRO A 181 12.14 8.33 7.52
CA PRO A 181 11.66 8.02 6.19
C PRO A 181 10.76 9.14 5.66
N SER A 182 10.84 9.39 4.37
CA SER A 182 9.93 10.30 3.66
C SER A 182 8.81 9.54 2.94
N VAL A 183 8.99 8.22 2.73
CA VAL A 183 7.98 7.36 2.12
C VAL A 183 7.90 6.06 2.91
N ILE A 184 6.66 5.65 3.24
CA ILE A 184 6.36 4.42 4.00
C ILE A 184 5.25 3.65 3.31
N GLU A 185 5.50 2.39 3.00
CA GLU A 185 4.52 1.45 2.48
C GLU A 185 3.82 0.72 3.62
N LEU A 186 2.50 0.75 3.63
CA LEU A 186 1.69 0.07 4.63
C LEU A 186 0.68 -0.88 3.97
N THR A 187 0.59 -2.10 4.50
CA THR A 187 -0.43 -3.05 4.09
C THR A 187 -1.37 -3.34 5.25
N PHE A 188 -2.67 -3.21 4.96
CA PHE A 188 -3.76 -3.49 5.88
C PHE A 188 -4.57 -4.69 5.40
N SER A 189 -5.09 -5.49 6.34
CA SER A 189 -5.84 -6.71 6.09
C SER A 189 -7.14 -6.74 6.88
N SER A 190 -8.23 -7.14 6.24
CA SER A 190 -9.50 -7.42 6.90
C SER A 190 -9.48 -8.75 7.64
N SER A 191 -8.56 -9.66 7.28
CA SER A 191 -8.47 -11.00 7.88
C SER A 191 -7.98 -10.93 9.31
N LYS A 192 -8.78 -11.48 10.23
CA LYS A 192 -8.44 -11.59 11.65
C LYS A 192 -7.95 -12.99 12.04
N ASN A 193 -8.13 -13.97 11.18
CA ASN A 193 -7.89 -15.38 11.53
C ASN A 193 -6.41 -15.76 11.48
N ASN A 194 -5.64 -15.17 10.57
CA ASN A 194 -4.22 -15.45 10.37
C ASN A 194 -3.31 -14.27 10.77
N THR A 195 -3.87 -13.32 11.52
CA THR A 195 -3.14 -12.16 12.04
C THR A 195 -3.10 -12.18 13.56
N GLU A 196 -1.94 -12.04 14.17
CA GLU A 196 -1.75 -12.08 15.61
C GLU A 196 -0.74 -11.03 16.10
N LEU A 197 -0.86 -10.65 17.38
CA LEU A 197 0.14 -9.80 18.01
C LEU A 197 1.37 -10.62 18.38
N LYS A 198 2.50 -10.34 17.74
CA LYS A 198 3.81 -10.88 18.11
C LYS A 198 4.76 -9.78 18.56
N ARG A 199 5.61 -10.10 19.56
CA ARG A 199 6.58 -9.12 20.09
C ARG A 199 7.69 -8.82 19.09
N ASN A 200 8.17 -9.86 18.40
CA ASN A 200 9.30 -9.76 17.49
C ASN A 200 8.87 -10.17 16.08
N ILE A 201 8.56 -9.20 15.26
CA ILE A 201 8.37 -9.33 13.83
C ILE A 201 9.66 -8.82 13.20
N PRO A 202 10.38 -9.64 12.40
CA PRO A 202 11.56 -9.16 11.69
C PRO A 202 11.12 -8.12 10.64
N LEU A 203 11.73 -6.95 10.64
CA LEU A 203 11.58 -5.94 9.62
C LEU A 203 12.98 -5.38 9.27
N PRO A 204 13.34 -5.37 8.00
CA PRO A 204 12.50 -5.78 6.86
C PRO A 204 12.11 -7.26 6.96
N HIS A 205 10.93 -7.57 6.40
CA HIS A 205 10.46 -8.96 6.32
C HIS A 205 11.35 -9.76 5.35
N PRO A 206 11.53 -11.09 5.52
CA PRO A 206 12.38 -11.89 4.61
C PRO A 206 11.95 -11.88 3.12
N LEU A 207 10.72 -11.45 2.83
CA LEU A 207 10.21 -11.27 1.47
C LEU A 207 10.32 -9.82 0.97
N ASP A 208 10.74 -8.87 1.82
CA ASP A 208 11.00 -7.50 1.39
C ASP A 208 12.22 -7.44 0.46
N MET A 209 12.16 -6.49 -0.43
CA MET A 209 13.27 -6.08 -1.27
C MET A 209 13.39 -4.56 -1.18
N PRO A 210 14.61 -4.01 -1.15
CA PRO A 210 14.79 -2.56 -1.13
C PRO A 210 14.17 -1.96 -2.40
N ASN A 211 13.44 -0.86 -2.28
CA ASN A 211 12.92 -0.15 -3.46
C ASN A 211 14.08 0.30 -4.34
N ASN A 212 15.09 0.93 -3.75
CA ASN A 212 16.35 1.24 -4.43
C ASN A 212 17.41 0.16 -4.13
N PRO A 213 17.75 -0.73 -5.10
CA PRO A 213 18.74 -1.77 -4.88
C PRO A 213 20.18 -1.24 -4.73
N ASP A 214 20.44 0.00 -5.14
CA ASP A 214 21.74 0.64 -5.04
C ASP A 214 21.97 1.34 -3.68
N ASP A 215 20.98 1.32 -2.78
CA ASP A 215 21.07 1.91 -1.45
C ASP A 215 20.70 0.91 -0.35
N ASP A 216 21.21 1.16 0.86
CA ASP A 216 20.99 0.29 2.02
C ASP A 216 19.53 0.27 2.47
N GLU A 217 19.05 -0.93 2.75
CA GLU A 217 17.74 -1.20 3.33
C GLU A 217 17.64 -0.71 4.79
N PHE A 218 16.42 -0.46 5.26
CA PHE A 218 16.14 -0.01 6.62
C PHE A 218 15.86 -1.17 7.57
N ARG A 219 16.54 -1.18 8.71
CA ARG A 219 16.13 -1.95 9.88
C ARG A 219 15.19 -1.11 10.73
N ILE A 220 13.97 -1.59 10.92
CA ILE A 220 12.91 -0.88 11.64
C ILE A 220 12.86 -1.36 13.09
N SER A 221 12.77 -0.41 14.03
CA SER A 221 12.47 -0.62 15.44
C SER A 221 11.26 0.21 15.89
N PHE A 222 10.55 -0.22 16.96
CA PHE A 222 9.34 0.40 17.49
C PHE A 222 9.43 0.71 18.98
#